data_b54e646a0fff8e802ece7d6c8e618d43
#
_entry.id   b54e646a0fff8e802ece7d6c8e618d43
#
_cell.length_a   1.000
_cell.length_b   1.000
_cell.length_c   1.000
_cell.angle_alpha   90.00
_cell.angle_beta   90.00
_cell.angle_gamma   90.00
#
_symmetry.space_group_name_H-M   'P 1'
#
loop_
_entity.id
_entity.type
_entity.pdbx_description
1 polymer ?
#
loop_
_entity_poly.entity_id
_entity_poly.type
_entity_poly.pdbx_seq_one_letter_code
_entity_poly.pdbx_strand_id
1 'polypeptide(L)'
;TLSSSSAASDVYKRQDRAKQIDKIQLAEVKPSSRVSPFIRFEQTKKLHRQAVTIEKLSKAFDDKVLFKNFSFTVEAGERVAIIGPNGIGKTTLLRTLVGELSPDAGAVKWTESAEVGYYAQDHAHDFEDDVTLFDWMGQWTTGEQVIRGTLGRMLFSNDEILKSVKVISGGEQGRMLFGKLILQKPNVLVMDEPTNHLDMESIEALNLALENYPGTLIF
;
A
#
# COMPACT_ATOMS: atom_id res chain seq x y z
N THR A 1 30.51 49.86 -39.78
CA THR A 1 29.63 49.01 -40.63
C THR A 1 29.74 47.51 -40.34
N LEU A 2 30.01 47.11 -39.09
CA LEU A 2 30.13 45.69 -38.71
C LEU A 2 29.08 45.22 -37.65
N SER A 3 28.10 46.05 -37.29
CA SER A 3 27.13 45.72 -36.24
C SER A 3 25.75 45.19 -36.73
N SER A 4 25.46 45.32 -38.03
CA SER A 4 24.16 44.92 -38.59
C SER A 4 24.07 43.40 -38.97
N SER A 5 25.19 42.76 -39.21
CA SER A 5 25.22 41.32 -39.60
C SER A 5 24.96 40.37 -38.43
N SER A 6 25.40 40.72 -37.23
CA SER A 6 25.20 39.89 -36.02
C SER A 6 23.73 39.87 -35.56
N ALA A 7 23.07 41.05 -35.58
CA ALA A 7 21.68 41.17 -35.18
C ALA A 7 20.72 40.40 -36.11
N ALA A 8 20.97 40.42 -37.43
CA ALA A 8 20.18 39.65 -38.39
C ALA A 8 20.34 38.13 -38.22
N SER A 9 21.55 37.64 -37.88
CA SER A 9 21.80 36.23 -37.60
C SER A 9 21.07 35.74 -36.34
N ASP A 10 20.98 36.60 -35.31
CA ASP A 10 20.31 36.24 -34.05
C ASP A 10 18.77 36.23 -34.19
N VAL A 11 18.22 37.11 -35.05
CA VAL A 11 16.77 37.08 -35.35
C VAL A 11 16.41 35.83 -36.15
N TYR A 12 17.22 35.43 -37.13
CA TYR A 12 17.00 34.16 -37.87
C TYR A 12 17.06 32.92 -36.95
N LYS A 13 18.03 32.86 -36.05
CA LYS A 13 18.15 31.77 -35.08
C LYS A 13 16.97 31.70 -34.10
N ARG A 14 16.40 32.86 -33.71
CA ARG A 14 15.21 32.90 -32.87
C ARG A 14 13.95 32.44 -33.62
N GLN A 15 13.80 32.82 -34.88
CA GLN A 15 12.68 32.41 -35.74
C GLN A 15 12.73 30.91 -36.05
N ASP A 16 13.93 30.34 -36.27
CA ASP A 16 14.08 28.88 -36.47
C ASP A 16 13.80 28.08 -35.20
N ARG A 17 14.21 28.57 -34.02
CA ARG A 17 13.86 27.94 -32.74
C ARG A 17 12.37 28.02 -32.46
N ALA A 18 11.70 29.14 -32.76
CA ALA A 18 10.26 29.28 -32.63
C ALA A 18 9.51 28.25 -33.53
N LYS A 19 9.96 28.11 -34.80
CA LYS A 19 9.40 27.10 -35.73
C LYS A 19 9.69 25.67 -35.33
N GLN A 20 10.79 25.39 -34.64
CA GLN A 20 11.10 24.08 -34.08
C GLN A 20 10.23 23.78 -32.86
N ILE A 21 9.93 24.79 -32.02
CA ILE A 21 9.02 24.66 -30.88
C ILE A 21 7.59 24.41 -31.35
N ASP A 22 7.11 25.10 -32.38
CA ASP A 22 5.79 24.86 -32.98
C ASP A 22 5.68 23.47 -33.66
N LYS A 23 6.79 22.91 -34.10
CA LYS A 23 6.83 21.54 -34.64
C LYS A 23 6.92 20.45 -33.58
N ILE A 24 7.25 20.79 -32.35
CA ILE A 24 7.06 19.88 -31.22
C ILE A 24 5.56 19.88 -30.90
N GLN A 25 4.78 19.19 -31.72
CA GLN A 25 3.49 18.70 -31.29
C GLN A 25 3.80 17.81 -30.11
N LEU A 26 3.52 18.29 -28.90
CA LEU A 26 3.32 17.43 -27.76
C LEU A 26 2.35 16.37 -28.26
N ALA A 27 2.86 15.15 -28.52
CA ALA A 27 1.99 14.03 -28.76
C ALA A 27 1.00 14.06 -27.60
N GLU A 28 -0.28 14.24 -27.88
CA GLU A 28 -1.31 14.11 -26.86
C GLU A 28 -1.01 12.77 -26.20
N VAL A 29 -0.53 12.82 -24.96
CA VAL A 29 -0.34 11.63 -24.14
C VAL A 29 -1.75 11.09 -24.03
N LYS A 30 -2.05 10.08 -24.86
CA LYS A 30 -3.33 9.38 -24.76
C LYS A 30 -3.46 9.03 -23.29
N PRO A 31 -4.55 9.41 -22.61
CA PRO A 31 -4.75 9.02 -21.22
C PRO A 31 -4.52 7.52 -21.15
N SER A 32 -3.73 7.06 -20.19
CA SER A 32 -3.40 5.66 -20.03
C SER A 32 -4.70 4.87 -20.13
N SER A 33 -4.78 3.90 -21.04
CA SER A 33 -5.93 2.98 -21.15
C SER A 33 -5.97 2.00 -19.97
N ARG A 34 -5.01 2.11 -19.07
CA ARG A 34 -4.92 1.29 -17.86
C ARG A 34 -5.91 1.80 -16.83
N VAL A 35 -6.70 0.89 -16.33
CA VAL A 35 -7.72 1.16 -15.33
C VAL A 35 -7.09 1.00 -13.95
N SER A 36 -7.23 2.01 -13.10
CA SER A 36 -6.76 1.94 -11.70
C SER A 36 -7.78 1.19 -10.83
N PRO A 37 -7.32 0.36 -9.88
CA PRO A 37 -8.22 -0.23 -8.91
C PRO A 37 -8.84 0.87 -8.03
N PHE A 38 -10.07 0.66 -7.57
CA PHE A 38 -10.71 1.59 -6.65
C PHE A 38 -10.54 1.10 -5.22
N ILE A 39 -9.53 1.64 -4.54
CA ILE A 39 -9.20 1.32 -3.15
C ILE A 39 -9.78 2.41 -2.24
N ARG A 40 -10.58 2.01 -1.26
CA ARG A 40 -11.06 2.90 -0.20
C ARG A 40 -11.16 2.13 1.09
N PHE A 41 -10.31 2.47 2.05
CA PHE A 41 -10.36 1.90 3.38
C PHE A 41 -11.33 2.68 4.26
N GLU A 42 -12.16 1.94 4.95
CA GLU A 42 -13.12 2.45 5.94
C GLU A 42 -12.82 1.82 7.29
N GLN A 43 -13.32 2.38 8.37
CA GLN A 43 -13.24 1.79 9.69
C GLN A 43 -14.64 1.55 10.26
N THR A 44 -14.85 0.42 10.94
CA THR A 44 -16.11 0.08 11.58
C THR A 44 -16.35 0.94 12.83
N LYS A 45 -15.28 1.13 13.61
CA LYS A 45 -15.31 1.90 14.87
C LYS A 45 -14.14 2.88 14.90
N LYS A 46 -14.39 4.07 15.40
CA LYS A 46 -13.33 5.06 15.64
C LYS A 46 -12.61 4.74 16.93
N LEU A 47 -11.29 4.74 16.91
CA LEU A 47 -10.48 4.66 18.13
C LEU A 47 -10.49 6.00 18.88
N HIS A 48 -10.38 5.89 20.19
CA HIS A 48 -10.24 7.04 21.08
C HIS A 48 -8.93 6.93 21.85
N ARG A 49 -8.19 8.02 21.93
CA ARG A 49 -6.90 8.17 22.64
C ARG A 49 -5.78 7.36 21.97
N GLN A 50 -5.46 6.18 22.49
CA GLN A 50 -4.32 5.37 22.07
C GLN A 50 -4.78 4.19 21.20
N ALA A 51 -3.98 3.86 20.17
CA ALA A 51 -4.15 2.67 19.37
C ALA A 51 -3.33 1.51 19.93
N VAL A 52 -2.03 1.74 20.16
CA VAL A 52 -1.10 0.72 20.68
C VAL A 52 -0.08 1.34 21.59
N THR A 53 0.28 0.62 22.65
CA THR A 53 1.42 0.93 23.55
C THR A 53 2.44 -0.18 23.47
N ILE A 54 3.68 0.18 23.20
CA ILE A 54 4.84 -0.70 23.13
C ILE A 54 5.70 -0.42 24.35
N GLU A 55 5.96 -1.44 25.17
CA GLU A 55 6.70 -1.31 26.42
C GLU A 55 7.95 -2.18 26.40
N LYS A 56 9.13 -1.56 26.43
CA LYS A 56 10.44 -2.20 26.56
C LYS A 56 10.66 -3.39 25.61
N LEU A 57 10.12 -3.29 24.40
CA LEU A 57 10.17 -4.35 23.41
C LEU A 57 11.61 -4.65 23.00
N SER A 58 11.96 -5.93 22.97
CA SER A 58 13.28 -6.39 22.54
C SER A 58 13.15 -7.60 21.66
N LYS A 59 13.97 -7.68 20.60
CA LYS A 59 14.05 -8.83 19.69
C LYS A 59 15.47 -8.97 19.15
N ALA A 60 15.94 -10.21 19.18
CA ALA A 60 17.20 -10.61 18.55
C ALA A 60 16.98 -11.91 17.78
N PHE A 61 17.84 -12.18 16.81
CA PHE A 61 17.98 -13.48 16.17
C PHE A 61 19.44 -13.88 16.27
N ASP A 62 19.70 -15.01 16.89
CA ASP A 62 21.04 -15.48 17.22
C ASP A 62 21.85 -14.36 17.92
N ASP A 63 22.97 -13.94 17.36
CA ASP A 63 23.82 -12.88 17.91
C ASP A 63 23.43 -11.47 17.47
N LYS A 64 22.44 -11.31 16.57
CA LYS A 64 22.03 -10.02 16.01
C LYS A 64 20.84 -9.44 16.77
N VAL A 65 21.10 -8.41 17.59
CA VAL A 65 20.04 -7.61 18.23
C VAL A 65 19.43 -6.67 17.19
N LEU A 66 18.12 -6.77 16.94
CA LEU A 66 17.37 -5.89 16.02
C LEU A 66 16.90 -4.64 16.73
N PHE A 67 16.25 -4.81 17.88
CA PHE A 67 15.88 -3.68 18.75
C PHE A 67 15.93 -4.13 20.21
N LYS A 68 16.25 -3.18 21.09
CA LYS A 68 16.40 -3.42 22.52
C LYS A 68 15.73 -2.32 23.32
N ASN A 69 14.88 -2.74 24.26
CA ASN A 69 14.22 -1.84 25.21
C ASN A 69 13.44 -0.69 24.54
N PHE A 70 12.85 -0.99 23.37
CA PHE A 70 12.09 -0.02 22.57
C PHE A 70 10.72 0.22 23.19
N SER A 71 10.38 1.48 23.43
CA SER A 71 9.07 1.88 23.96
C SER A 71 8.52 3.03 23.13
N PHE A 72 7.28 2.90 22.72
CA PHE A 72 6.59 3.89 21.90
C PHE A 72 5.08 3.75 22.06
N THR A 73 4.35 4.84 21.90
CA THR A 73 2.89 4.83 21.92
C THR A 73 2.38 5.48 20.63
N VAL A 74 1.42 4.84 19.98
CA VAL A 74 0.74 5.38 18.80
C VAL A 74 -0.65 5.83 19.22
N GLU A 75 -1.00 7.07 18.92
CA GLU A 75 -2.32 7.61 19.19
C GLU A 75 -3.34 7.25 18.09
N ALA A 76 -4.60 7.36 18.42
CA ALA A 76 -5.69 7.12 17.48
C ALA A 76 -5.68 8.14 16.33
N GLY A 77 -5.67 7.65 15.08
CA GLY A 77 -5.62 8.47 13.87
C GLY A 77 -4.22 8.97 13.51
N GLU A 78 -3.18 8.56 14.26
CA GLU A 78 -1.79 8.90 13.95
C GLU A 78 -1.29 8.10 12.75
N ARG A 79 -0.31 8.69 12.03
CA ARG A 79 0.38 8.07 10.90
C ARG A 79 1.84 7.93 11.24
N VAL A 80 2.30 6.70 11.38
CA VAL A 80 3.67 6.37 11.80
C VAL A 80 4.40 5.66 10.69
N ALA A 81 5.49 6.27 10.20
CA ALA A 81 6.39 5.66 9.23
C ALA A 81 7.60 5.04 9.92
N ILE A 82 7.90 3.77 9.61
CA ILE A 82 9.09 3.06 10.09
C ILE A 82 10.14 3.10 8.98
N ILE A 83 11.15 3.92 9.15
CA ILE A 83 12.17 4.19 8.13
C ILE A 83 13.52 3.60 8.55
N GLY A 84 14.22 2.99 7.62
CA GLY A 84 15.55 2.44 7.85
C GLY A 84 16.04 1.55 6.70
N PRO A 85 17.33 1.21 6.67
CA PRO A 85 17.89 0.33 5.65
C PRO A 85 17.28 -1.07 5.70
N ASN A 86 17.42 -1.82 4.58
CA ASN A 86 16.98 -3.20 4.54
C ASN A 86 17.74 -4.06 5.55
N GLY A 87 17.03 -4.99 6.19
CA GLY A 87 17.58 -5.88 7.21
C GLY A 87 17.80 -5.26 8.59
N ILE A 88 17.34 -4.02 8.84
CA ILE A 88 17.42 -3.38 10.18
C ILE A 88 16.39 -3.95 11.16
N GLY A 89 15.34 -4.61 10.68
CA GLY A 89 14.30 -5.20 11.52
C GLY A 89 12.92 -4.56 11.40
N LYS A 90 12.63 -3.79 10.34
CA LYS A 90 11.31 -3.16 10.09
C LYS A 90 10.19 -4.19 10.06
N THR A 91 10.29 -5.17 9.16
CA THR A 91 9.35 -6.30 9.07
C THR A 91 9.21 -7.06 10.38
N THR A 92 10.34 -7.31 11.08
CA THR A 92 10.32 -7.99 12.38
C THR A 92 9.53 -7.19 13.42
N LEU A 93 9.69 -5.86 13.44
CA LEU A 93 8.93 -5.00 14.34
C LEU A 93 7.44 -5.05 14.01
N LEU A 94 7.06 -4.89 12.72
CA LEU A 94 5.66 -4.95 12.29
C LEU A 94 5.03 -6.30 12.62
N ARG A 95 5.70 -7.42 12.33
CA ARG A 95 5.22 -8.78 12.68
C ARG A 95 5.10 -8.98 14.20
N THR A 96 5.99 -8.37 14.98
CA THR A 96 5.88 -8.39 16.44
C THR A 96 4.69 -7.56 16.92
N LEU A 97 4.41 -6.40 16.29
CA LEU A 97 3.24 -5.57 16.63
C LEU A 97 1.93 -6.30 16.38
N VAL A 98 1.79 -7.00 15.26
CA VAL A 98 0.56 -7.71 14.92
C VAL A 98 0.43 -9.08 15.61
N GLY A 99 1.46 -9.51 16.35
CA GLY A 99 1.44 -10.75 17.12
C GLY A 99 1.84 -12.02 16.35
N GLU A 100 2.32 -11.88 15.09
CA GLU A 100 2.85 -13.02 14.31
C GLU A 100 4.20 -13.51 14.85
N LEU A 101 4.93 -12.62 15.51
CA LEU A 101 6.23 -12.93 16.10
C LEU A 101 6.25 -12.52 17.57
N SER A 102 6.62 -13.47 18.44
CA SER A 102 6.78 -13.18 19.87
C SER A 102 8.05 -12.36 20.12
N PRO A 103 7.99 -11.31 20.93
CA PRO A 103 9.17 -10.60 21.39
C PRO A 103 9.97 -11.43 22.38
N ASP A 104 11.27 -11.16 22.53
CA ASP A 104 12.11 -11.80 23.55
C ASP A 104 11.93 -11.14 24.92
N ALA A 105 11.56 -9.86 24.95
CA ALA A 105 11.18 -9.12 26.16
C ALA A 105 10.27 -7.95 25.82
N GLY A 106 9.55 -7.48 26.84
CA GLY A 106 8.59 -6.38 26.70
C GLY A 106 7.21 -6.84 26.25
N ALA A 107 6.34 -5.91 25.90
CA ALA A 107 4.97 -6.20 25.53
C ALA A 107 4.44 -5.20 24.50
N VAL A 108 3.52 -5.68 23.65
CA VAL A 108 2.68 -4.86 22.77
C VAL A 108 1.25 -4.93 23.29
N LYS A 109 0.66 -3.79 23.55
CA LYS A 109 -0.69 -3.68 24.11
C LYS A 109 -1.56 -2.85 23.17
N TRP A 110 -2.38 -3.51 22.36
CA TRP A 110 -3.43 -2.87 21.59
C TRP A 110 -4.58 -2.47 22.52
N THR A 111 -5.24 -1.33 22.20
CA THR A 111 -6.49 -1.00 22.90
C THR A 111 -7.57 -2.05 22.58
N GLU A 112 -8.49 -2.29 23.51
CA GLU A 112 -9.52 -3.33 23.39
C GLU A 112 -10.40 -3.18 22.13
N SER A 113 -10.60 -1.94 21.67
CA SER A 113 -11.39 -1.64 20.47
C SER A 113 -10.55 -1.60 19.18
N ALA A 114 -9.25 -1.95 19.23
CA ALA A 114 -8.40 -1.98 18.05
C ALA A 114 -8.77 -3.19 17.15
N GLU A 115 -9.11 -2.89 15.91
CA GLU A 115 -9.30 -3.84 14.83
C GLU A 115 -8.14 -3.64 13.84
N VAL A 116 -7.14 -4.53 13.93
CA VAL A 116 -5.89 -4.39 13.16
C VAL A 116 -6.00 -5.13 11.84
N GLY A 117 -5.84 -4.41 10.74
CA GLY A 117 -5.64 -4.98 9.41
C GLY A 117 -4.15 -4.98 9.08
N TYR A 118 -3.61 -6.12 8.67
CA TYR A 118 -2.20 -6.27 8.33
C TYR A 118 -2.00 -6.61 6.86
N TYR A 119 -1.14 -5.86 6.21
CA TYR A 119 -0.62 -6.14 4.87
C TYR A 119 0.85 -6.55 5.01
N ALA A 120 1.10 -7.85 4.91
CA ALA A 120 2.44 -8.41 5.02
C ALA A 120 3.25 -8.19 3.74
N GLN A 121 4.57 -8.07 3.86
CA GLN A 121 5.49 -8.04 2.72
C GLN A 121 5.48 -9.38 1.97
N ASP A 122 5.53 -10.49 2.69
CA ASP A 122 5.38 -11.84 2.15
C ASP A 122 4.01 -12.38 2.54
N HIS A 123 3.19 -12.61 1.55
CA HIS A 123 1.82 -13.06 1.69
C HIS A 123 1.54 -14.36 0.92
N ALA A 124 2.60 -15.11 0.56
CA ALA A 124 2.46 -16.38 -0.15
C ALA A 124 1.57 -17.37 0.61
N HIS A 125 1.66 -17.38 1.94
CA HIS A 125 0.84 -18.23 2.80
C HIS A 125 -0.66 -17.91 2.75
N ASP A 126 -1.06 -16.69 2.44
CA ASP A 126 -2.48 -16.33 2.28
C ASP A 126 -3.15 -17.03 1.09
N PHE A 127 -2.36 -17.55 0.13
CA PHE A 127 -2.82 -18.11 -1.15
C PHE A 127 -2.41 -19.59 -1.36
N GLU A 128 -2.17 -20.34 -0.29
CA GLU A 128 -1.78 -21.78 -0.37
C GLU A 128 -2.96 -22.70 -0.66
N ASP A 129 -4.17 -22.33 -0.26
CA ASP A 129 -5.36 -23.14 -0.48
C ASP A 129 -5.80 -23.08 -1.95
N ASP A 130 -6.30 -24.20 -2.47
CA ASP A 130 -6.81 -24.27 -3.83
C ASP A 130 -8.31 -23.92 -3.86
N VAL A 131 -8.57 -22.62 -3.68
CA VAL A 131 -9.93 -22.06 -3.69
C VAL A 131 -10.03 -20.97 -4.75
N THR A 132 -11.24 -20.63 -5.17
CA THR A 132 -11.46 -19.55 -6.12
C THR A 132 -11.22 -18.18 -5.45
N LEU A 133 -10.96 -17.13 -6.25
CA LEU A 133 -10.87 -15.76 -5.74
C LEU A 133 -12.16 -15.38 -5.01
N PHE A 134 -13.29 -15.82 -5.53
CA PHE A 134 -14.60 -15.59 -4.92
C PHE A 134 -14.71 -16.23 -3.54
N ASP A 135 -14.38 -17.52 -3.42
CA ASP A 135 -14.47 -18.26 -2.15
C ASP A 135 -13.46 -17.74 -1.13
N TRP A 136 -12.25 -17.41 -1.59
CA TRP A 136 -11.23 -16.80 -0.74
C TRP A 136 -11.73 -15.48 -0.13
N MET A 137 -12.32 -14.60 -0.93
CA MET A 137 -12.89 -13.35 -0.47
C MET A 137 -14.11 -13.56 0.44
N GLY A 138 -14.85 -14.66 0.24
CA GLY A 138 -15.99 -15.07 1.05
C GLY A 138 -15.67 -15.37 2.53
N GLN A 139 -14.39 -15.53 2.88
CA GLN A 139 -13.97 -15.73 4.27
C GLN A 139 -14.25 -14.48 5.14
N TRP A 140 -14.33 -13.29 4.55
CA TRP A 140 -14.54 -12.02 5.27
C TRP A 140 -15.93 -11.41 5.10
N THR A 141 -16.78 -11.98 4.26
CA THR A 141 -18.16 -11.52 4.07
C THR A 141 -19.01 -12.62 3.44
N THR A 142 -20.30 -12.64 3.78
CA THR A 142 -21.27 -13.63 3.25
C THR A 142 -22.11 -13.10 2.07
N GLY A 143 -21.95 -11.84 1.70
CA GLY A 143 -22.75 -11.23 0.65
C GLY A 143 -22.16 -11.40 -0.73
N GLU A 144 -22.73 -12.25 -1.61
CA GLU A 144 -22.24 -12.45 -2.99
C GLU A 144 -22.05 -11.14 -3.77
N GLN A 145 -23.00 -10.23 -3.67
CA GLN A 145 -22.93 -8.92 -4.35
C GLN A 145 -21.77 -8.07 -3.81
N VAL A 146 -21.49 -8.15 -2.50
CA VAL A 146 -20.37 -7.43 -1.87
C VAL A 146 -19.04 -8.02 -2.32
N ILE A 147 -18.93 -9.35 -2.38
CA ILE A 147 -17.74 -10.06 -2.87
C ILE A 147 -17.45 -9.65 -4.33
N ARG A 148 -18.43 -9.82 -5.22
CA ARG A 148 -18.28 -9.47 -6.65
C ARG A 148 -17.95 -7.99 -6.84
N GLY A 149 -18.62 -7.11 -6.09
CA GLY A 149 -18.36 -5.67 -6.14
C GLY A 149 -16.96 -5.30 -5.65
N THR A 150 -16.44 -5.99 -4.63
CA THR A 150 -15.07 -5.77 -4.13
C THR A 150 -14.04 -6.30 -5.13
N LEU A 151 -14.22 -7.51 -5.67
CA LEU A 151 -13.35 -8.07 -6.70
C LEU A 151 -13.35 -7.20 -7.97
N GLY A 152 -14.51 -6.72 -8.41
CA GLY A 152 -14.60 -5.81 -9.57
C GLY A 152 -13.86 -4.48 -9.34
N ARG A 153 -13.93 -3.91 -8.12
CA ARG A 153 -13.12 -2.72 -7.75
C ARG A 153 -11.62 -3.01 -7.77
N MET A 154 -11.22 -4.25 -7.46
CA MET A 154 -9.84 -4.74 -7.54
C MET A 154 -9.45 -5.20 -8.96
N LEU A 155 -10.26 -4.89 -9.97
CA LEU A 155 -10.04 -5.16 -11.38
C LEU A 155 -10.09 -6.65 -11.78
N PHE A 156 -10.78 -7.48 -11.02
CA PHE A 156 -11.07 -8.86 -11.43
C PHE A 156 -12.40 -8.92 -12.19
N SER A 157 -12.34 -9.45 -13.42
CA SER A 157 -13.53 -9.68 -14.24
C SER A 157 -14.38 -10.84 -13.70
N ASN A 158 -15.62 -10.95 -14.18
CA ASN A 158 -16.52 -12.03 -13.76
C ASN A 158 -15.96 -13.45 -14.00
N ASP A 159 -15.19 -13.65 -15.08
CA ASP A 159 -14.58 -14.95 -15.38
C ASP A 159 -13.33 -15.21 -14.53
N GLU A 160 -12.62 -14.15 -14.13
CA GLU A 160 -11.41 -14.26 -13.31
C GLU A 160 -11.71 -14.62 -11.87
N ILE A 161 -12.85 -14.22 -11.33
CA ILE A 161 -13.20 -14.52 -9.93
C ILE A 161 -13.34 -16.02 -9.66
N LEU A 162 -13.49 -16.85 -10.71
CA LEU A 162 -13.56 -18.30 -10.62
C LEU A 162 -12.18 -18.99 -10.74
N LYS A 163 -11.12 -18.24 -11.03
CA LYS A 163 -9.75 -18.78 -11.03
C LYS A 163 -9.30 -19.12 -9.60
N SER A 164 -8.42 -20.12 -9.49
CA SER A 164 -7.75 -20.43 -8.22
C SER A 164 -6.83 -19.28 -7.79
N VAL A 165 -6.78 -19.01 -6.49
CA VAL A 165 -5.85 -18.03 -5.91
C VAL A 165 -4.37 -18.39 -6.14
N LYS A 166 -4.07 -19.65 -6.45
CA LYS A 166 -2.69 -20.13 -6.72
C LYS A 166 -2.12 -19.65 -8.05
N VAL A 167 -2.95 -19.26 -9.01
CA VAL A 167 -2.50 -18.92 -10.37
C VAL A 167 -2.39 -17.42 -10.62
N ILE A 168 -2.70 -16.60 -9.64
CA ILE A 168 -2.65 -15.15 -9.77
C ILE A 168 -1.23 -14.60 -9.55
N SER A 169 -0.91 -13.52 -10.26
CA SER A 169 0.37 -12.82 -10.14
C SER A 169 0.52 -12.10 -8.80
N GLY A 170 1.76 -11.75 -8.40
CA GLY A 170 2.01 -11.01 -7.15
C GLY A 170 1.24 -9.69 -7.05
N GLY A 171 1.10 -8.94 -8.16
CA GLY A 171 0.28 -7.72 -8.19
C GLY A 171 -1.22 -8.01 -8.00
N GLU A 172 -1.73 -9.12 -8.54
CA GLU A 172 -3.11 -9.57 -8.30
C GLU A 172 -3.30 -10.02 -6.86
N GLN A 173 -2.33 -10.72 -6.26
CA GLN A 173 -2.34 -11.07 -4.84
C GLN A 173 -2.40 -9.81 -3.96
N GLY A 174 -1.59 -8.79 -4.27
CA GLY A 174 -1.66 -7.50 -3.56
C GLY A 174 -3.05 -6.86 -3.62
N ARG A 175 -3.69 -6.85 -4.81
CA ARG A 175 -5.06 -6.35 -4.97
C ARG A 175 -6.09 -7.18 -4.19
N MET A 176 -5.93 -8.51 -4.12
CA MET A 176 -6.77 -9.38 -3.29
C MET A 176 -6.66 -9.01 -1.81
N LEU A 177 -5.45 -8.76 -1.31
CA LEU A 177 -5.22 -8.33 0.08
C LEU A 177 -5.83 -6.95 0.37
N PHE A 178 -5.79 -6.01 -0.57
CA PHE A 178 -6.53 -4.75 -0.42
C PHE A 178 -8.03 -4.99 -0.34
N GLY A 179 -8.57 -5.90 -1.16
CA GLY A 179 -9.96 -6.33 -1.08
C GLY A 179 -10.33 -6.90 0.29
N LYS A 180 -9.48 -7.77 0.86
CA LYS A 180 -9.61 -8.30 2.23
C LYS A 180 -9.69 -7.15 3.25
N LEU A 181 -8.73 -6.21 3.21
CA LEU A 181 -8.70 -5.07 4.14
C LEU A 181 -9.94 -4.15 4.00
N ILE A 182 -10.44 -3.96 2.77
CA ILE A 182 -11.67 -3.20 2.53
C ILE A 182 -12.88 -3.88 3.19
N LEU A 183 -12.96 -5.20 3.15
CA LEU A 183 -14.06 -5.97 3.77
C LEU A 183 -13.95 -6.01 5.29
N GLN A 184 -12.75 -6.14 5.83
CA GLN A 184 -12.48 -6.17 7.26
C GLN A 184 -12.74 -4.83 7.97
N LYS A 185 -12.63 -3.71 7.25
CA LYS A 185 -12.82 -2.34 7.77
C LYS A 185 -12.06 -2.06 9.07
N PRO A 186 -10.75 -2.35 9.14
CA PRO A 186 -9.97 -2.14 10.34
C PRO A 186 -9.91 -0.66 10.73
N ASN A 187 -9.68 -0.37 12.01
CA ASN A 187 -9.41 0.99 12.48
C ASN A 187 -7.92 1.27 12.70
N VAL A 188 -7.09 0.23 12.54
CA VAL A 188 -5.63 0.34 12.44
C VAL A 188 -5.18 -0.44 11.21
N LEU A 189 -4.43 0.20 10.34
CA LEU A 189 -3.73 -0.44 9.23
C LEU A 189 -2.24 -0.53 9.55
N VAL A 190 -1.70 -1.74 9.49
CA VAL A 190 -0.25 -2.01 9.57
C VAL A 190 0.17 -2.54 8.22
N MET A 191 1.13 -1.88 7.56
CA MET A 191 1.55 -2.23 6.21
C MET A 191 3.07 -2.35 6.10
N ASP A 192 3.53 -3.48 5.57
CA ASP A 192 4.95 -3.74 5.34
C ASP A 192 5.26 -3.68 3.85
N GLU A 193 5.92 -2.60 3.43
CA GLU A 193 6.32 -2.33 2.04
C GLU A 193 5.17 -2.56 1.02
N PRO A 194 3.99 -1.94 1.20
CA PRO A 194 2.77 -2.29 0.46
C PRO A 194 2.80 -1.94 -1.03
N THR A 195 3.82 -1.24 -1.49
CA THR A 195 4.00 -0.87 -2.90
C THR A 195 4.80 -1.90 -3.69
N ASN A 196 5.43 -2.87 -3.03
CA ASN A 196 6.18 -3.91 -3.70
C ASN A 196 5.27 -4.76 -4.60
N HIS A 197 5.75 -5.06 -5.79
CA HIS A 197 5.06 -5.86 -6.82
C HIS A 197 3.78 -5.22 -7.41
N LEU A 198 3.46 -3.98 -7.06
CA LEU A 198 2.33 -3.25 -7.62
C LEU A 198 2.71 -2.50 -8.89
N ASP A 199 1.76 -2.37 -9.82
CA ASP A 199 1.86 -1.43 -10.93
C ASP A 199 1.65 0.03 -10.47
N MET A 200 2.04 0.99 -11.31
CA MET A 200 1.95 2.42 -10.98
C MET A 200 0.54 2.86 -10.64
N GLU A 201 -0.45 2.35 -11.37
CA GLU A 201 -1.86 2.65 -11.19
C GLU A 201 -2.37 2.17 -9.83
N SER A 202 -1.94 0.98 -9.40
CA SER A 202 -2.25 0.43 -8.06
C SER A 202 -1.55 1.22 -6.94
N ILE A 203 -0.31 1.67 -7.17
CA ILE A 203 0.42 2.52 -6.20
C ILE A 203 -0.29 3.87 -6.02
N GLU A 204 -0.71 4.52 -7.11
CA GLU A 204 -1.45 5.79 -7.04
C GLU A 204 -2.79 5.62 -6.32
N ALA A 205 -3.53 4.56 -6.64
CA ALA A 205 -4.79 4.24 -5.98
C ALA A 205 -4.60 3.97 -4.48
N LEU A 206 -3.56 3.22 -4.11
CA LEU A 206 -3.21 2.96 -2.71
C LEU A 206 -2.85 4.25 -1.97
N ASN A 207 -2.00 5.10 -2.55
CA ASN A 207 -1.62 6.37 -1.94
C ASN A 207 -2.84 7.24 -1.63
N LEU A 208 -3.74 7.39 -2.62
CA LEU A 208 -4.99 8.13 -2.43
C LEU A 208 -5.89 7.50 -1.34
N ALA A 209 -5.94 6.17 -1.28
CA ALA A 209 -6.70 5.45 -0.26
C ALA A 209 -6.13 5.68 1.14
N LEU A 210 -4.79 5.66 1.28
CA LEU A 210 -4.11 5.90 2.55
C LEU A 210 -4.23 7.37 2.99
N GLU A 211 -4.14 8.33 2.08
CA GLU A 211 -4.37 9.75 2.39
C GLU A 211 -5.76 10.00 2.99
N ASN A 212 -6.78 9.33 2.46
CA ASN A 212 -8.17 9.47 2.89
C ASN A 212 -8.59 8.51 4.01
N TYR A 213 -7.70 7.63 4.45
CA TYR A 213 -8.01 6.68 5.51
C TYR A 213 -8.17 7.39 6.87
N PRO A 214 -9.34 7.25 7.55
CA PRO A 214 -9.61 7.97 8.79
C PRO A 214 -9.03 7.30 10.04
N GLY A 215 -8.50 6.08 9.93
CA GLY A 215 -7.94 5.31 11.03
C GLY A 215 -6.45 5.58 11.29
N THR A 216 -5.87 4.77 12.16
CA THR A 216 -4.44 4.79 12.49
C THR A 216 -3.65 4.02 11.44
N LEU A 217 -2.50 4.53 11.00
CA LEU A 217 -1.65 3.92 9.98
C LEU A 217 -0.22 3.76 10.49
N ILE A 218 0.32 2.54 10.36
CA ILE A 218 1.72 2.20 10.68
C ILE A 218 2.33 1.51 9.45
N PHE A 219 3.42 2.06 8.88
CA PHE A 219 4.01 1.54 7.64
C PHE A 219 5.53 1.77 7.56
#